data_6ee159ee1df4587abc762536741c7060
#
_entry.id   6ee159ee1df4587abc762536741c7060
#
_cell.length_a   1.000
_cell.length_b   1.000
_cell.length_c   1.000
_cell.angle_alpha   90.00
_cell.angle_beta   90.00
_cell.angle_gamma   90.00
#
_symmetry.space_group_name_H-M   'P 1'
#
loop_
_entity.id
_entity.type
_entity.pdbx_description
1 polymer ?
#
loop_
_entity_poly.entity_id
_entity_poly.type
_entity_poly.pdbx_seq_one_letter_code
_entity_poly.pdbx_strand_id
1 'polypeptide(L)'
;CAYVPTGGMVPEGADAMGMVEYSERFGTDEVALYENVPYGKCIVLPGEDVKTGDIVLKAGTRIGPAQAGTLAALGVVQVPVFKPWKVAVLSTGDELVRIDQVPGPGQVRDINTWALSCYVKKTGLELVSAEAVKDEEVLLEEKIREAVKACDLILISGGSSQGKKDMTMEILNRISKEGVFTHGLALKPGKPTILGYDKEKHTLLGGLPGHPAAALTVFHLLFVWLWKQVTGQPDQPP
;
A
#
# COMPACT_ATOMS: atom_id res chain seq x y z
N CYS A 1 13.30 43.87 26.90
CA CYS A 1 13.41 42.72 26.02
C CYS A 1 14.16 41.57 26.70
N ALA A 2 13.92 40.35 26.21
CA ALA A 2 14.63 39.14 26.67
C ALA A 2 15.08 38.34 25.45
N TYR A 3 16.21 37.65 25.58
CA TYR A 3 16.68 36.71 24.55
C TYR A 3 15.85 35.40 24.64
N VAL A 4 15.31 34.96 23.50
CA VAL A 4 14.58 33.69 23.39
C VAL A 4 15.18 32.89 22.23
N PRO A 5 15.61 31.65 22.44
CA PRO A 5 16.09 30.81 21.36
C PRO A 5 14.94 30.39 20.43
N THR A 6 15.26 30.03 19.21
CA THR A 6 14.27 29.50 18.24
C THR A 6 13.49 28.33 18.86
N GLY A 7 12.17 28.38 18.80
CA GLY A 7 11.26 27.41 19.42
C GLY A 7 11.06 27.60 20.93
N GLY A 8 11.68 28.62 21.53
CA GLY A 8 11.52 28.94 22.95
C GLY A 8 10.15 29.56 23.26
N MET A 9 9.73 29.40 24.52
CA MET A 9 8.48 30.01 25.00
C MET A 9 8.60 31.52 25.04
N VAL A 10 7.66 32.22 24.47
CA VAL A 10 7.57 33.69 24.51
C VAL A 10 7.31 34.13 25.96
N PRO A 11 8.11 35.02 26.53
CA PRO A 11 7.88 35.53 27.89
C PRO A 11 6.54 36.24 28.02
N GLU A 12 5.97 36.20 29.25
CA GLU A 12 4.75 36.91 29.55
C GLU A 12 4.93 38.44 29.33
N GLY A 13 3.97 39.05 28.64
CA GLY A 13 4.02 40.47 28.29
C GLY A 13 4.77 40.79 26.99
N ALA A 14 5.41 39.82 26.36
CA ALA A 14 6.00 39.99 25.03
C ALA A 14 4.97 39.59 23.94
N ASP A 15 4.89 40.39 22.89
CA ASP A 15 3.92 40.28 21.83
C ASP A 15 4.52 40.21 20.41
N ALA A 16 5.84 40.28 20.30
CA ALA A 16 6.57 40.13 19.05
C ALA A 16 8.04 39.76 19.30
N MET A 17 8.70 39.22 18.27
CA MET A 17 10.10 38.87 18.30
C MET A 17 10.87 39.53 17.15
N GLY A 18 11.94 40.25 17.51
CA GLY A 18 12.95 40.71 16.55
C GLY A 18 14.01 39.62 16.35
N MET A 19 14.47 39.45 15.12
CA MET A 19 15.53 38.48 14.79
C MET A 19 16.88 39.04 15.28
N VAL A 20 17.73 38.18 15.83
CA VAL A 20 19.05 38.56 16.36
C VAL A 20 19.94 39.16 15.27
N GLU A 21 19.80 38.75 14.04
CA GLU A 21 20.51 39.24 12.86
C GLU A 21 20.26 40.74 12.59
N TYR A 22 19.13 41.28 13.05
CA TYR A 22 18.72 42.66 12.90
C TYR A 22 18.76 43.41 14.24
N SER A 23 19.57 42.90 15.20
CA SER A 23 19.72 43.52 16.52
C SER A 23 21.18 43.74 16.85
N GLU A 24 21.44 44.76 17.62
CA GLU A 24 22.76 45.06 18.16
C GLU A 24 22.65 45.42 19.66
N ARG A 25 23.52 44.83 20.47
CA ARG A 25 23.53 45.04 21.89
C ARG A 25 24.48 46.18 22.26
N PHE A 26 23.96 47.17 22.98
CA PHE A 26 24.73 48.28 23.53
C PHE A 26 24.82 48.18 25.04
N GLY A 27 26.01 47.93 25.54
CA GLY A 27 26.24 47.75 26.98
C GLY A 27 25.51 46.52 27.54
N THR A 28 24.98 46.64 28.76
CA THR A 28 24.31 45.57 29.48
C THR A 28 22.78 45.60 29.33
N ASP A 29 22.20 46.76 29.06
CA ASP A 29 20.79 47.02 29.27
C ASP A 29 20.02 47.52 28.00
N GLU A 30 20.76 47.77 26.92
CA GLU A 30 20.18 48.32 25.69
C GLU A 30 20.39 47.40 24.51
N VAL A 31 19.35 47.27 23.67
CA VAL A 31 19.38 46.57 22.38
C VAL A 31 18.76 47.47 21.32
N ALA A 32 19.51 47.74 20.26
CA ALA A 32 18.94 48.37 19.06
C ALA A 32 18.34 47.33 18.12
N LEU A 33 17.19 47.63 17.58
CA LEU A 33 16.57 46.83 16.50
C LEU A 33 16.60 47.64 15.21
N TYR A 34 17.16 47.06 14.15
CA TYR A 34 17.29 47.70 12.84
C TYR A 34 16.15 47.36 11.89
N GLU A 35 15.11 46.71 12.40
CA GLU A 35 13.91 46.39 11.64
C GLU A 35 12.64 46.77 12.42
N ASN A 36 11.53 46.93 11.69
CA ASN A 36 10.22 47.08 12.29
C ASN A 36 9.74 45.75 12.84
N VAL A 37 9.33 45.71 14.10
CA VAL A 37 8.82 44.53 14.80
C VAL A 37 7.35 44.77 15.17
N PRO A 38 6.45 44.53 14.21
CA PRO A 38 5.00 44.69 14.47
C PRO A 38 4.49 43.59 15.40
N TYR A 39 3.34 43.79 16.01
CA TYR A 39 2.61 42.80 16.82
C TYR A 39 2.50 41.45 16.13
N GLY A 40 2.78 40.37 16.83
CA GLY A 40 2.72 38.97 16.32
C GLY A 40 3.90 38.55 15.44
N LYS A 41 4.88 39.43 15.17
CA LYS A 41 6.02 39.06 14.33
C LYS A 41 6.80 37.89 14.93
N CYS A 42 7.06 36.84 14.14
CA CYS A 42 7.85 35.65 14.52
C CYS A 42 7.33 34.92 15.78
N ILE A 43 6.04 35.03 16.08
CA ILE A 43 5.37 34.29 17.15
C ILE A 43 4.35 33.35 16.52
N VAL A 44 4.38 32.08 16.94
CA VAL A 44 3.33 31.11 16.62
C VAL A 44 2.24 31.21 17.70
N LEU A 45 1.04 31.53 17.27
CA LEU A 45 -0.09 31.69 18.19
C LEU A 45 -0.76 30.35 18.52
N PRO A 46 -1.37 30.19 19.70
CA PRO A 46 -2.14 29.02 20.03
C PRO A 46 -3.23 28.74 18.98
N GLY A 47 -3.22 27.54 18.42
CA GLY A 47 -4.18 27.13 17.39
C GLY A 47 -3.87 27.64 15.97
N GLU A 48 -2.69 28.17 15.71
CA GLU A 48 -2.26 28.55 14.37
C GLU A 48 -2.12 27.32 13.46
N ASP A 49 -1.44 26.27 13.94
CA ASP A 49 -1.27 25.02 13.19
C ASP A 49 -2.52 24.12 13.27
N VAL A 50 -3.06 23.90 14.47
CA VAL A 50 -4.19 23.01 14.73
C VAL A 50 -5.01 23.52 15.91
N LYS A 51 -6.33 23.53 15.77
CA LYS A 51 -7.28 23.91 16.85
C LYS A 51 -7.97 22.69 17.43
N THR A 52 -8.41 22.78 18.66
CA THR A 52 -9.26 21.78 19.28
C THR A 52 -10.54 21.59 18.44
N GLY A 53 -10.81 20.36 18.03
CA GLY A 53 -11.96 20.00 17.19
C GLY A 53 -11.65 19.88 15.71
N ASP A 54 -10.46 20.26 15.26
CA ASP A 54 -10.06 20.08 13.87
C ASP A 54 -9.87 18.60 13.51
N ILE A 55 -10.35 18.22 12.32
CA ILE A 55 -10.10 16.89 11.77
C ILE A 55 -8.72 16.89 11.09
N VAL A 56 -7.73 16.35 11.78
CA VAL A 56 -6.34 16.35 11.31
C VAL A 56 -6.09 15.26 10.26
N LEU A 57 -6.64 14.06 10.47
CA LEU A 57 -6.59 12.95 9.52
C LEU A 57 -7.99 12.36 9.34
N LYS A 58 -8.35 12.10 8.10
CA LYS A 58 -9.61 11.40 7.76
C LYS A 58 -9.39 9.89 7.75
N ALA A 59 -10.46 9.13 7.99
CA ALA A 59 -10.45 7.69 7.76
C ALA A 59 -10.02 7.37 6.33
N GLY A 60 -9.23 6.30 6.14
CA GLY A 60 -8.65 5.94 4.86
C GLY A 60 -7.36 6.69 4.49
N THR A 61 -6.95 7.69 5.26
CA THR A 61 -5.66 8.35 5.03
C THR A 61 -4.50 7.38 5.23
N ARG A 62 -3.63 7.26 4.24
CA ARG A 62 -2.39 6.49 4.39
C ARG A 62 -1.44 7.21 5.32
N ILE A 63 -1.03 6.56 6.40
CA ILE A 63 -0.11 7.13 7.38
C ILE A 63 1.32 7.02 6.82
N GLY A 64 1.85 8.15 6.37
CA GLY A 64 3.23 8.34 5.97
C GLY A 64 4.01 9.15 7.02
N PRO A 65 5.25 9.55 6.71
CA PRO A 65 6.10 10.30 7.67
C PRO A 65 5.46 11.59 8.18
N ALA A 66 4.82 12.37 7.31
CA ALA A 66 4.17 13.63 7.71
C ALA A 66 2.99 13.38 8.65
N GLN A 67 2.13 12.41 8.34
CA GLN A 67 0.98 12.03 9.18
C GLN A 67 1.45 11.51 10.55
N ALA A 68 2.50 10.68 10.56
CA ALA A 68 3.08 10.18 11.80
C ALA A 68 3.65 11.32 12.67
N GLY A 69 4.34 12.29 12.05
CA GLY A 69 4.83 13.49 12.73
C GLY A 69 3.69 14.32 13.33
N THR A 70 2.62 14.53 12.57
CA THR A 70 1.44 15.26 13.05
C THR A 70 0.76 14.55 14.23
N LEU A 71 0.58 13.23 14.14
CA LEU A 71 0.01 12.44 15.24
C LEU A 71 0.89 12.52 16.50
N ALA A 72 2.22 12.46 16.34
CA ALA A 72 3.17 12.59 17.43
C ALA A 72 3.10 13.96 18.09
N ALA A 73 3.03 15.04 17.29
CA ALA A 73 2.90 16.41 17.81
C ALA A 73 1.60 16.60 18.62
N LEU A 74 0.54 15.86 18.28
CA LEU A 74 -0.74 15.88 19.01
C LEU A 74 -0.79 14.89 20.18
N GLY A 75 0.26 14.13 20.45
CA GLY A 75 0.31 13.14 21.53
C GLY A 75 -0.54 11.89 21.27
N VAL A 76 -0.90 11.60 20.02
CA VAL A 76 -1.68 10.41 19.64
C VAL A 76 -0.76 9.21 19.55
N VAL A 77 -0.82 8.31 20.54
CA VAL A 77 0.06 7.14 20.64
C VAL A 77 -0.54 5.86 20.05
N GLN A 78 -1.85 5.81 19.86
CA GLN A 78 -2.55 4.65 19.28
C GLN A 78 -3.53 5.10 18.21
N VAL A 79 -3.43 4.51 17.03
CA VAL A 79 -4.28 4.82 15.89
C VAL A 79 -4.90 3.53 15.37
N PRO A 80 -6.24 3.43 15.28
CA PRO A 80 -6.88 2.31 14.60
C PRO A 80 -6.53 2.33 13.11
N VAL A 81 -6.03 1.21 12.60
CA VAL A 81 -5.66 1.08 11.18
C VAL A 81 -6.31 -0.15 10.57
N PHE A 82 -6.53 -0.14 9.26
CA PHE A 82 -6.95 -1.34 8.54
C PHE A 82 -5.83 -2.37 8.57
N LYS A 83 -6.20 -3.62 8.91
CA LYS A 83 -5.27 -4.74 8.82
C LYS A 83 -4.99 -5.03 7.34
N PRO A 84 -3.73 -5.09 6.89
CA PRO A 84 -3.42 -5.41 5.50
C PRO A 84 -3.90 -6.81 5.15
N TRP A 85 -4.44 -6.99 3.93
CA TRP A 85 -4.74 -8.32 3.42
C TRP A 85 -3.47 -9.14 3.26
N LYS A 86 -3.56 -10.38 3.68
CA LYS A 86 -2.55 -11.41 3.49
C LYS A 86 -2.69 -11.99 2.10
N VAL A 87 -1.61 -11.99 1.33
CA VAL A 87 -1.60 -12.37 -0.08
C VAL A 87 -0.64 -13.51 -0.33
N ALA A 88 -1.12 -14.52 -1.05
CA ALA A 88 -0.28 -15.54 -1.68
C ALA A 88 -0.18 -15.29 -3.20
N VAL A 89 1.00 -15.47 -3.77
CA VAL A 89 1.25 -15.38 -5.20
C VAL A 89 1.76 -16.73 -5.69
N LEU A 90 1.03 -17.33 -6.63
CA LEU A 90 1.40 -18.59 -7.27
C LEU A 90 1.53 -18.36 -8.78
N SER A 91 2.70 -18.68 -9.34
CA SER A 91 2.88 -18.72 -10.80
C SER A 91 2.89 -20.18 -11.23
N THR A 92 2.19 -20.50 -12.32
CA THR A 92 2.20 -21.87 -12.87
C THR A 92 2.49 -21.87 -14.36
N GLY A 93 3.27 -22.85 -14.79
CA GLY A 93 3.69 -23.07 -16.18
C GLY A 93 4.88 -24.03 -16.25
N ASP A 94 4.78 -25.03 -17.13
CA ASP A 94 5.88 -25.98 -17.37
C ASP A 94 7.10 -25.31 -18.02
N GLU A 95 6.85 -24.16 -18.69
CA GLU A 95 7.90 -23.33 -19.30
C GLU A 95 8.72 -22.52 -18.29
N LEU A 96 8.25 -22.40 -17.03
CA LEU A 96 8.87 -21.54 -16.03
C LEU A 96 10.11 -22.19 -15.43
N VAL A 97 11.21 -21.44 -15.43
CA VAL A 97 12.42 -21.81 -14.70
C VAL A 97 12.75 -20.76 -13.64
N ARG A 98 13.53 -21.17 -12.65
CA ARG A 98 14.00 -20.27 -11.59
C ARG A 98 14.87 -19.16 -12.18
N ILE A 99 14.91 -18.03 -11.48
CA ILE A 99 15.66 -16.83 -11.95
C ILE A 99 17.18 -17.08 -12.05
N ASP A 100 17.72 -18.01 -11.27
CA ASP A 100 19.14 -18.39 -11.24
C ASP A 100 19.51 -19.43 -12.33
N GLN A 101 18.53 -19.94 -13.07
CA GLN A 101 18.75 -20.91 -14.14
C GLN A 101 18.82 -20.22 -15.51
N VAL A 102 19.57 -20.82 -16.43
CA VAL A 102 19.58 -20.41 -17.84
C VAL A 102 18.43 -21.14 -18.55
N PRO A 103 17.47 -20.43 -19.14
CA PRO A 103 16.36 -21.06 -19.85
C PRO A 103 16.85 -21.86 -21.08
N GLY A 104 16.34 -23.09 -21.23
CA GLY A 104 16.48 -23.85 -22.45
C GLY A 104 15.46 -23.46 -23.52
N PRO A 105 15.44 -24.13 -24.68
CA PRO A 105 14.43 -23.89 -25.72
C PRO A 105 13.01 -24.06 -25.17
N GLY A 106 12.14 -23.04 -25.39
CA GLY A 106 10.77 -23.03 -24.92
C GLY A 106 10.58 -22.70 -23.44
N GLN A 107 11.66 -22.42 -22.69
CA GLN A 107 11.59 -22.04 -21.29
C GLN A 107 11.78 -20.52 -21.11
N VAL A 108 11.18 -20.00 -20.05
CA VAL A 108 11.31 -18.59 -19.65
C VAL A 108 11.49 -18.50 -18.12
N ARG A 109 12.18 -17.46 -17.65
CA ARG A 109 12.27 -17.20 -16.22
C ARG A 109 10.93 -16.72 -15.67
N ASP A 110 10.59 -17.17 -14.46
CA ASP A 110 9.41 -16.68 -13.76
C ASP A 110 9.54 -15.18 -13.43
N ILE A 111 8.71 -14.39 -14.07
CA ILE A 111 8.63 -12.94 -13.86
C ILE A 111 7.50 -12.61 -12.89
N ASN A 112 6.36 -13.31 -13.00
CA ASN A 112 5.13 -12.92 -12.34
C ASN A 112 5.21 -13.07 -10.83
N THR A 113 5.80 -14.13 -10.31
CA THR A 113 6.03 -14.30 -8.87
C THR A 113 6.78 -13.09 -8.28
N TRP A 114 7.82 -12.61 -8.95
CA TRP A 114 8.63 -11.50 -8.47
C TRP A 114 7.92 -10.16 -8.63
N ALA A 115 7.38 -9.90 -9.80
CA ALA A 115 6.75 -8.61 -10.11
C ALA A 115 5.49 -8.39 -9.25
N LEU A 116 4.62 -9.40 -9.14
CA LEU A 116 3.43 -9.33 -8.29
C LEU A 116 3.80 -9.21 -6.81
N SER A 117 4.81 -9.98 -6.33
CA SER A 117 5.28 -9.88 -4.94
C SER A 117 5.75 -8.48 -4.57
N CYS A 118 6.55 -7.86 -5.44
CA CYS A 118 6.98 -6.47 -5.24
C CYS A 118 5.80 -5.51 -5.26
N TYR A 119 4.83 -5.73 -6.16
CA TYR A 119 3.67 -4.85 -6.26
C TYR A 119 2.73 -5.00 -5.06
N VAL A 120 2.48 -6.22 -4.57
CA VAL A 120 1.75 -6.49 -3.33
C VAL A 120 2.34 -5.68 -2.18
N LYS A 121 3.65 -5.78 -1.96
CA LYS A 121 4.35 -5.01 -0.91
C LYS A 121 4.24 -3.50 -1.12
N LYS A 122 4.40 -3.02 -2.35
CA LYS A 122 4.28 -1.59 -2.69
C LYS A 122 2.90 -1.02 -2.35
N THR A 123 1.84 -1.82 -2.47
CA THR A 123 0.46 -1.39 -2.15
C THR A 123 0.14 -1.43 -0.66
N GLY A 124 1.06 -1.91 0.17
CA GLY A 124 0.88 -2.02 1.62
C GLY A 124 0.12 -3.28 2.04
N LEU A 125 -0.02 -4.26 1.15
CA LEU A 125 -0.53 -5.59 1.48
C LEU A 125 0.59 -6.49 2.04
N GLU A 126 0.22 -7.50 2.81
CA GLU A 126 1.15 -8.46 3.43
C GLU A 126 1.38 -9.65 2.50
N LEU A 127 2.59 -9.79 1.96
CA LEU A 127 2.97 -10.97 1.19
C LEU A 127 3.31 -12.12 2.13
N VAL A 128 2.48 -13.17 2.15
CA VAL A 128 2.68 -14.37 2.97
C VAL A 128 3.55 -15.41 2.26
N SER A 129 3.25 -15.69 0.99
CA SER A 129 4.02 -16.64 0.18
C SER A 129 4.05 -16.21 -1.28
N ALA A 130 5.13 -16.63 -1.97
CA ALA A 130 5.26 -16.42 -3.41
C ALA A 130 6.12 -17.55 -3.98
N GLU A 131 5.56 -18.34 -4.88
CA GLU A 131 6.26 -19.48 -5.46
C GLU A 131 5.80 -19.79 -6.88
N ALA A 132 6.70 -20.36 -7.67
CA ALA A 132 6.36 -20.98 -8.95
C ALA A 132 6.06 -22.46 -8.71
N VAL A 133 4.92 -22.90 -9.20
CA VAL A 133 4.40 -24.27 -9.06
C VAL A 133 4.38 -24.90 -10.45
N LYS A 134 4.74 -26.16 -10.55
CA LYS A 134 4.58 -26.91 -11.80
C LYS A 134 3.12 -26.98 -12.19
N ASP A 135 2.88 -27.12 -13.48
CA ASP A 135 1.53 -27.20 -14.08
C ASP A 135 0.88 -28.57 -13.87
N GLU A 136 0.94 -29.04 -12.60
CA GLU A 136 0.39 -30.30 -12.12
C GLU A 136 -0.83 -30.01 -11.24
N GLU A 137 -1.99 -30.54 -11.61
CA GLU A 137 -3.28 -30.26 -10.97
C GLU A 137 -3.26 -30.50 -9.46
N VAL A 138 -2.77 -31.67 -9.04
CA VAL A 138 -2.73 -32.06 -7.61
C VAL A 138 -1.87 -31.10 -6.80
N LEU A 139 -0.69 -30.76 -7.32
CA LEU A 139 0.25 -29.87 -6.63
C LEU A 139 -0.29 -28.45 -6.54
N LEU A 140 -0.88 -27.95 -7.63
CA LEU A 140 -1.48 -26.61 -7.65
C LEU A 140 -2.67 -26.54 -6.69
N GLU A 141 -3.54 -27.54 -6.66
CA GLU A 141 -4.67 -27.60 -5.74
C GLU A 141 -4.20 -27.63 -4.28
N GLU A 142 -3.17 -28.43 -3.95
CA GLU A 142 -2.61 -28.48 -2.60
C GLU A 142 -2.10 -27.11 -2.15
N LYS A 143 -1.34 -26.43 -3.00
CA LYS A 143 -0.81 -25.08 -2.71
C LYS A 143 -1.91 -24.03 -2.54
N ILE A 144 -2.95 -24.06 -3.36
CA ILE A 144 -4.08 -23.17 -3.20
C ILE A 144 -4.83 -23.45 -1.88
N ARG A 145 -5.03 -24.74 -1.53
CA ARG A 145 -5.67 -25.13 -0.26
C ARG A 145 -4.86 -24.72 0.96
N GLU A 146 -3.55 -24.74 0.91
CA GLU A 146 -2.68 -24.21 1.96
C GLU A 146 -2.84 -22.68 2.07
N ALA A 147 -2.79 -21.99 0.95
CA ALA A 147 -2.91 -20.53 0.91
C ALA A 147 -4.28 -20.03 1.41
N VAL A 148 -5.39 -20.69 1.07
CA VAL A 148 -6.74 -20.35 1.53
C VAL A 148 -6.87 -20.34 3.07
N LYS A 149 -6.08 -21.17 3.77
CA LYS A 149 -6.11 -21.21 5.25
C LYS A 149 -5.48 -19.99 5.91
N ALA A 150 -4.60 -19.28 5.19
CA ALA A 150 -3.74 -18.25 5.78
C ALA A 150 -3.87 -16.86 5.11
N CYS A 151 -4.50 -16.78 3.94
CA CYS A 151 -4.51 -15.58 3.12
C CYS A 151 -5.91 -15.06 2.83
N ASP A 152 -6.03 -13.74 2.72
CA ASP A 152 -7.26 -13.05 2.34
C ASP A 152 -7.40 -12.94 0.81
N LEU A 153 -6.27 -13.05 0.08
CA LEU A 153 -6.19 -12.98 -1.38
C LEU A 153 -5.18 -13.98 -1.92
N ILE A 154 -5.58 -14.76 -2.90
CA ILE A 154 -4.69 -15.66 -3.64
C ILE A 154 -4.64 -15.22 -5.10
N LEU A 155 -3.45 -14.95 -5.59
CA LEU A 155 -3.18 -14.59 -6.98
C LEU A 155 -2.49 -15.78 -7.67
N ILE A 156 -3.12 -16.31 -8.72
CA ILE A 156 -2.60 -17.41 -9.51
C ILE A 156 -2.31 -16.85 -10.90
N SER A 157 -1.07 -16.90 -11.35
CA SER A 157 -0.66 -16.39 -12.66
C SER A 157 -0.12 -17.52 -13.52
N GLY A 158 -0.66 -17.68 -14.71
CA GLY A 158 -0.30 -18.74 -15.65
C GLY A 158 -1.45 -19.69 -15.94
N GLY A 159 -1.17 -20.83 -16.53
CA GLY A 159 -2.18 -21.83 -16.89
C GLY A 159 -3.16 -21.37 -17.98
N SER A 160 -2.88 -20.25 -18.67
CA SER A 160 -3.83 -19.61 -19.59
C SER A 160 -3.70 -20.06 -21.06
N SER A 161 -2.90 -21.07 -21.37
CA SER A 161 -2.88 -21.65 -22.72
C SER A 161 -4.17 -22.42 -22.99
N GLN A 162 -4.62 -22.42 -24.24
CA GLN A 162 -5.83 -23.15 -24.65
C GLN A 162 -5.78 -24.61 -24.17
N GLY A 163 -6.73 -25.02 -23.34
CA GLY A 163 -6.81 -26.34 -22.69
C GLY A 163 -6.49 -26.39 -21.20
N LYS A 164 -5.69 -25.44 -20.65
CA LYS A 164 -5.29 -25.42 -19.23
C LYS A 164 -6.06 -24.36 -18.40
N LYS A 165 -6.84 -23.49 -19.04
CA LYS A 165 -7.74 -22.52 -18.37
C LYS A 165 -8.78 -23.20 -17.50
N ASP A 166 -9.22 -24.37 -17.95
CA ASP A 166 -10.23 -25.12 -17.25
C ASP A 166 -9.70 -25.68 -15.93
N MET A 167 -8.41 -26.06 -15.85
CA MET A 167 -7.80 -26.61 -14.64
C MET A 167 -7.81 -25.65 -13.46
N THR A 168 -7.35 -24.41 -13.63
CA THR A 168 -7.37 -23.41 -12.53
C THR A 168 -8.82 -23.12 -12.12
N MET A 169 -9.73 -22.94 -13.06
CA MET A 169 -11.15 -22.73 -12.79
C MET A 169 -11.76 -23.93 -12.06
N GLU A 170 -11.49 -25.15 -12.49
CA GLU A 170 -12.00 -26.38 -11.87
C GLU A 170 -11.47 -26.53 -10.44
N ILE A 171 -10.18 -26.28 -10.20
CA ILE A 171 -9.59 -26.29 -8.87
C ILE A 171 -10.27 -25.26 -7.98
N LEU A 172 -10.43 -24.02 -8.44
CA LEU A 172 -11.07 -22.97 -7.67
C LEU A 172 -12.53 -23.30 -7.33
N ASN A 173 -13.27 -23.91 -8.26
CA ASN A 173 -14.64 -24.37 -8.02
C ASN A 173 -14.71 -25.54 -7.00
N ARG A 174 -13.69 -26.42 -6.96
CA ARG A 174 -13.62 -27.48 -5.94
C ARG A 174 -13.22 -27.00 -4.55
N ILE A 175 -12.42 -25.93 -4.50
CA ILE A 175 -11.94 -25.38 -3.25
C ILE A 175 -12.99 -24.53 -2.57
N SER A 176 -13.69 -23.70 -3.31
CA SER A 176 -14.72 -22.80 -2.78
C SER A 176 -16.12 -23.29 -3.16
N LYS A 177 -17.05 -23.25 -2.19
CA LYS A 177 -18.45 -23.66 -2.43
C LYS A 177 -19.18 -22.73 -3.39
N GLU A 178 -18.89 -21.45 -3.35
CA GLU A 178 -19.44 -20.44 -4.24
C GLU A 178 -18.74 -20.44 -5.61
N GLY A 179 -17.52 -20.96 -5.66
CA GLY A 179 -16.74 -21.13 -6.87
C GLY A 179 -16.31 -19.83 -7.55
N VAL A 180 -16.10 -19.97 -8.83
CA VAL A 180 -15.74 -18.86 -9.72
C VAL A 180 -17.00 -18.14 -10.17
N PHE A 181 -17.07 -16.83 -9.95
CA PHE A 181 -18.19 -16.00 -10.40
C PHE A 181 -17.89 -15.23 -11.70
N THR A 182 -16.61 -15.17 -12.10
CA THR A 182 -16.20 -14.53 -13.36
C THR A 182 -15.10 -15.34 -14.02
N HIS A 183 -15.31 -15.69 -15.29
CA HIS A 183 -14.32 -16.32 -16.15
C HIS A 183 -14.20 -15.54 -17.46
N GLY A 184 -13.19 -14.67 -17.51
CA GLY A 184 -12.96 -13.73 -18.60
C GLY A 184 -13.53 -12.34 -18.36
N LEU A 185 -12.73 -11.33 -18.72
CA LEU A 185 -13.11 -9.93 -18.64
C LEU A 185 -13.11 -9.28 -20.03
N ALA A 186 -13.99 -8.30 -20.25
CA ALA A 186 -13.97 -7.45 -21.43
C ALA A 186 -12.83 -6.41 -21.35
N LEU A 187 -11.60 -6.89 -21.10
CA LEU A 187 -10.41 -6.08 -20.88
C LEU A 187 -9.27 -6.54 -21.78
N LYS A 188 -8.54 -5.60 -22.37
CA LYS A 188 -7.35 -5.88 -23.20
C LYS A 188 -6.22 -4.89 -22.84
N PRO A 189 -5.11 -5.36 -22.23
CA PRO A 189 -4.83 -6.74 -21.80
C PRO A 189 -5.64 -7.14 -20.57
N GLY A 190 -5.86 -8.46 -20.34
CA GLY A 190 -6.53 -8.95 -19.13
C GLY A 190 -7.73 -9.86 -19.36
N LYS A 191 -8.10 -10.13 -20.66
CA LYS A 191 -9.26 -10.97 -20.97
C LYS A 191 -9.32 -12.30 -20.20
N PRO A 192 -8.22 -13.10 -20.07
CA PRO A 192 -8.28 -14.38 -19.38
C PRO A 192 -8.13 -14.25 -17.85
N THR A 193 -8.96 -13.47 -17.24
CA THR A 193 -8.97 -13.31 -15.77
C THR A 193 -10.09 -14.15 -15.16
N ILE A 194 -9.79 -14.82 -14.05
CA ILE A 194 -10.73 -15.61 -13.27
C ILE A 194 -10.90 -14.93 -11.92
N LEU A 195 -12.13 -14.78 -11.46
CA LEU A 195 -12.44 -14.25 -10.14
C LEU A 195 -13.35 -15.21 -9.40
N GLY A 196 -12.98 -15.51 -8.17
CA GLY A 196 -13.74 -16.34 -7.25
C GLY A 196 -13.69 -15.80 -5.83
N TYR A 197 -14.53 -16.34 -4.98
CA TYR A 197 -14.57 -15.99 -3.56
C TYR A 197 -14.96 -17.19 -2.73
N ASP A 198 -14.18 -17.47 -1.68
CA ASP A 198 -14.53 -18.47 -0.66
C ASP A 198 -15.14 -17.75 0.54
N LYS A 199 -16.47 -17.93 0.73
CA LYS A 199 -17.20 -17.32 1.85
C LYS A 199 -16.86 -17.91 3.20
N GLU A 200 -16.48 -19.17 3.27
CA GLU A 200 -16.15 -19.82 4.55
C GLU A 200 -14.82 -19.29 5.10
N LYS A 201 -13.86 -19.02 4.23
CA LYS A 201 -12.54 -18.52 4.60
C LYS A 201 -12.37 -17.01 4.38
N HIS A 202 -13.38 -16.38 3.77
CA HIS A 202 -13.32 -14.96 3.38
C HIS A 202 -12.12 -14.63 2.48
N THR A 203 -11.79 -15.54 1.55
CA THR A 203 -10.62 -15.44 0.66
C THR A 203 -11.04 -15.09 -0.75
N LEU A 204 -10.43 -14.04 -1.31
CA LEU A 204 -10.52 -13.71 -2.73
C LEU A 204 -9.59 -14.59 -3.56
N LEU A 205 -10.09 -15.08 -4.69
CA LEU A 205 -9.36 -15.96 -5.60
C LEU A 205 -9.23 -15.25 -6.95
N GLY A 206 -8.01 -14.96 -7.36
CA GLY A 206 -7.70 -14.27 -8.60
C GLY A 206 -6.82 -15.09 -9.54
N GLY A 207 -7.38 -15.60 -10.64
CA GLY A 207 -6.61 -16.15 -11.76
C GLY A 207 -6.20 -15.03 -12.70
N LEU A 208 -4.90 -14.76 -12.81
CA LEU A 208 -4.34 -13.69 -13.63
C LEU A 208 -3.83 -14.23 -14.97
N PRO A 209 -3.78 -13.39 -16.01
CA PRO A 209 -3.11 -13.76 -17.26
C PRO A 209 -1.64 -14.14 -17.01
N GLY A 210 -1.11 -15.13 -17.75
CA GLY A 210 0.30 -15.49 -17.69
C GLY A 210 1.26 -14.40 -18.19
N HIS A 211 0.81 -13.53 -19.09
CA HIS A 211 1.64 -12.43 -19.61
C HIS A 211 1.85 -11.35 -18.54
N PRO A 212 3.11 -10.98 -18.18
CA PRO A 212 3.41 -10.14 -17.04
C PRO A 212 2.71 -8.77 -17.04
N ALA A 213 2.74 -8.06 -18.16
CA ALA A 213 2.08 -6.76 -18.25
C ALA A 213 0.56 -6.87 -18.02
N ALA A 214 -0.07 -7.93 -18.52
CA ALA A 214 -1.49 -8.17 -18.30
C ALA A 214 -1.79 -8.54 -16.84
N ALA A 215 -0.97 -9.38 -16.22
CA ALA A 215 -1.12 -9.74 -14.81
C ALA A 215 -1.03 -8.52 -13.89
N LEU A 216 -0.04 -7.67 -14.09
CA LEU A 216 0.15 -6.44 -13.31
C LEU A 216 -0.99 -5.43 -13.55
N THR A 217 -1.47 -5.30 -14.78
CA THR A 217 -2.60 -4.43 -15.11
C THR A 217 -3.87 -4.89 -14.40
N VAL A 218 -4.20 -6.18 -14.46
CA VAL A 218 -5.37 -6.75 -13.80
C VAL A 218 -5.25 -6.62 -12.27
N PHE A 219 -4.09 -6.93 -11.71
CA PHE A 219 -3.86 -6.75 -10.28
C PHE A 219 -4.12 -5.30 -9.85
N HIS A 220 -3.60 -4.33 -10.58
CA HIS A 220 -3.81 -2.91 -10.28
C HIS A 220 -5.28 -2.50 -10.39
N LEU A 221 -5.91 -2.80 -11.52
CA LEU A 221 -7.27 -2.34 -11.81
C LEU A 221 -8.34 -2.98 -10.91
N LEU A 222 -8.13 -4.22 -10.46
CA LEU A 222 -9.13 -4.92 -9.67
C LEU A 222 -8.77 -4.98 -8.18
N PHE A 223 -7.63 -5.56 -7.84
CA PHE A 223 -7.32 -5.87 -6.44
C PHE A 223 -6.80 -4.66 -5.67
N VAL A 224 -5.98 -3.80 -6.29
CA VAL A 224 -5.55 -2.55 -5.67
C VAL A 224 -6.72 -1.59 -5.55
N TRP A 225 -7.56 -1.49 -6.58
CA TRP A 225 -8.78 -0.69 -6.53
C TRP A 225 -9.72 -1.17 -5.42
N LEU A 226 -10.01 -2.48 -5.35
CA LEU A 226 -10.87 -3.05 -4.31
C LEU A 226 -10.31 -2.79 -2.91
N TRP A 227 -9.00 -2.95 -2.72
CA TRP A 227 -8.34 -2.62 -1.45
C TRP A 227 -8.55 -1.16 -1.07
N LYS A 228 -8.40 -0.24 -2.01
CA LYS A 228 -8.66 1.19 -1.78
C LYS A 228 -10.11 1.45 -1.40
N GLN A 229 -11.07 0.82 -2.08
CA GLN A 229 -12.50 0.96 -1.75
C GLN A 229 -12.80 0.48 -0.33
N VAL A 230 -12.30 -0.70 0.04
CA VAL A 230 -12.50 -1.28 1.37
C VAL A 230 -11.89 -0.41 2.48
N THR A 231 -10.74 0.21 2.21
CA THR A 231 -10.03 1.06 3.19
C THR A 231 -10.41 2.53 3.13
N GLY A 232 -11.31 2.92 2.22
CA GLY A 232 -11.73 4.32 2.05
C GLY A 232 -10.62 5.25 1.54
N GLN A 233 -9.59 4.69 0.90
CA GLN A 233 -8.53 5.50 0.28
C GLN A 233 -9.07 6.23 -0.95
N PRO A 234 -8.73 7.51 -1.15
CA PRO A 234 -9.14 8.22 -2.34
C PRO A 234 -8.53 7.58 -3.60
N ASP A 235 -9.32 7.51 -4.66
CA ASP A 235 -8.82 7.14 -5.99
C ASP A 235 -7.84 8.23 -6.44
N GLN A 236 -6.54 7.90 -6.43
CA GLN A 236 -5.58 8.68 -7.16
C GLN A 236 -5.60 8.19 -8.61
N PRO A 237 -5.79 9.06 -9.60
CA PRO A 237 -5.62 8.65 -10.99
C PRO A 237 -4.21 8.08 -11.18
N PRO A 238 -4.05 7.10 -12.08
CA PRO A 238 -2.79 6.44 -12.35
C PRO A 238 -1.73 7.41 -12.88
#